data_ce0293c31d3de52ee385d2ef25f0fe17
#
_entry.id   ce0293c31d3de52ee385d2ef25f0fe17
#
_cell.length_a   1.000
_cell.length_b   1.000
_cell.length_c   1.000
_cell.angle_alpha   90.00
_cell.angle_beta   90.00
_cell.angle_gamma   90.00
#
_symmetry.space_group_name_H-M   'P 1'
#
loop_
_entity.id
_entity.type
_entity.pdbx_description
1 polymer ?
#
loop_
_entity_poly.entity_id
_entity_poly.type
_entity_poly.pdbx_seq_one_letter_code
_entity_poly.pdbx_strand_id
1 'polypeptide(L)'
;MSFVAWRTIATCGLLVASTAGCKSKRIPLYQDPTQHEISSRPPLALYSIEWWTPLVLPIAWEYLPQELAPPAADPDGSRIVVLTRDKMVRAVSADGRIEWSFATRGDFFAAALINDGVVYVPGGDGILYALQADSGQLLWKYEVGEELVATPAIAPGKVLASTENDAVIAVDSHSGKLAWRYRREVAPGFTIRGAAAPRVQGELAYVGFSDGYLVAIEVSDGAVKWERPLSSPGKQFLDVDTTPELDGTGRLFAASYKDGIYALESGTGTVQWRTARSGVTNLLLKGPLLFAAGDEGVDALLEQTGRPVWSYQLINRAADAPVFARGLLIVPTGQALVFLDAASGKARSFWNPGKGVSAAPLWDHSRLYVLSNLGFLYAMRLNERTASLGQ
;
A
#
# COMPACT_ATOMS: atom_id res chain seq x y z
N MET A 1 54.46 5.53 -70.16
CA MET A 1 55.82 6.10 -69.95
C MET A 1 55.81 6.71 -68.54
N SER A 2 56.80 6.27 -67.75
CA SER A 2 57.36 6.78 -66.49
C SER A 2 56.57 6.72 -65.24
N PHE A 3 56.96 5.75 -64.46
CA PHE A 3 56.83 5.60 -63.02
C PHE A 3 57.55 6.72 -62.27
N VAL A 4 56.96 7.21 -61.17
CA VAL A 4 57.70 7.66 -59.98
C VAL A 4 56.96 7.20 -58.71
N ALA A 5 57.65 6.35 -57.98
CA ALA A 5 57.23 5.88 -56.65
C ALA A 5 57.72 6.88 -55.61
N TRP A 6 56.82 7.19 -54.64
CA TRP A 6 57.24 7.84 -53.42
C TRP A 6 56.94 6.96 -52.25
N ARG A 7 57.96 6.56 -51.52
CA ARG A 7 57.90 5.92 -50.20
C ARG A 7 57.58 6.99 -49.17
N THR A 8 56.60 6.77 -48.37
CA THR A 8 56.39 7.56 -47.15
C THR A 8 56.52 6.64 -45.92
N ILE A 9 57.46 7.05 -45.09
CA ILE A 9 57.86 6.43 -43.82
C ILE A 9 56.73 6.55 -42.83
N ALA A 10 56.25 5.42 -42.29
CA ALA A 10 55.28 5.38 -41.23
C ALA A 10 56.01 5.62 -39.88
N THR A 11 55.79 6.77 -39.27
CA THR A 11 56.14 7.05 -37.87
C THR A 11 55.04 6.52 -36.96
N CYS A 12 55.39 5.50 -36.20
CA CYS A 12 54.56 4.91 -35.20
C CYS A 12 54.46 5.89 -33.99
N GLY A 13 53.37 6.65 -33.90
CA GLY A 13 53.05 7.46 -32.74
C GLY A 13 52.30 6.61 -31.71
N LEU A 14 52.93 6.32 -30.57
CA LEU A 14 52.25 5.74 -29.41
C LEU A 14 51.23 6.74 -28.90
N LEU A 15 49.95 6.48 -29.16
CA LEU A 15 48.84 7.12 -28.47
C LEU A 15 48.70 6.44 -27.11
N VAL A 16 49.17 7.11 -26.05
CA VAL A 16 48.82 6.79 -24.69
C VAL A 16 47.35 7.14 -24.49
N ALA A 17 46.46 6.15 -24.57
CA ALA A 17 45.07 6.30 -24.18
C ALA A 17 45.01 6.48 -22.67
N SER A 18 44.87 7.72 -22.23
CA SER A 18 44.47 8.01 -20.85
C SER A 18 43.07 7.47 -20.68
N THR A 19 42.92 6.34 -19.98
CA THR A 19 41.65 5.86 -19.45
C THR A 19 41.19 6.86 -18.39
N ALA A 20 40.47 7.88 -18.83
CA ALA A 20 39.62 8.65 -17.93
C ALA A 20 38.55 7.68 -17.44
N GLY A 21 38.83 7.05 -16.30
CA GLY A 21 37.84 6.23 -15.60
C GLY A 21 36.63 7.09 -15.35
N CYS A 22 35.54 6.76 -16.01
CA CYS A 22 34.21 7.23 -15.62
C CYS A 22 34.01 6.83 -14.18
N LYS A 23 34.34 7.72 -13.25
CA LYS A 23 33.88 7.62 -11.87
C LYS A 23 32.36 7.73 -11.95
N SER A 24 31.68 6.59 -12.01
CA SER A 24 30.26 6.55 -11.73
C SER A 24 30.10 7.26 -10.39
N LYS A 25 29.49 8.43 -10.39
CA LYS A 25 29.01 9.05 -9.15
C LYS A 25 28.05 8.04 -8.58
N ARG A 26 28.51 7.24 -7.62
CA ARG A 26 27.60 6.49 -6.76
C ARG A 26 26.68 7.54 -6.18
N ILE A 27 25.42 7.52 -6.57
CA ILE A 27 24.40 8.30 -5.89
C ILE A 27 24.52 7.87 -4.43
N PRO A 28 24.84 8.78 -3.50
CA PRO A 28 25.00 8.38 -2.11
C PRO A 28 23.70 7.71 -1.70
N LEU A 29 23.83 6.46 -1.25
CA LEU A 29 22.77 5.81 -0.52
C LEU A 29 22.27 6.81 0.52
N TYR A 30 20.98 7.12 0.49
CA TYR A 30 20.36 8.08 1.39
C TYR A 30 20.88 7.86 2.81
N GLN A 31 21.57 8.84 3.34
CA GLN A 31 21.91 8.90 4.75
C GLN A 31 20.77 9.64 5.43
N ASP A 32 19.99 8.92 6.21
CA ASP A 32 19.00 9.48 7.11
C ASP A 32 19.76 10.44 8.06
N PRO A 33 19.41 11.73 8.14
CA PRO A 33 20.06 12.68 9.02
C PRO A 33 19.94 12.29 10.50
N THR A 34 19.07 11.34 10.87
CA THR A 34 18.96 10.81 12.24
C THR A 34 19.95 9.67 12.53
N GLN A 35 20.79 9.23 11.56
CA GLN A 35 21.71 8.10 11.72
C GLN A 35 22.96 8.36 12.59
N HIS A 36 23.09 9.49 13.24
CA HIS A 36 24.28 9.76 14.08
C HIS A 36 24.41 8.90 15.35
N GLU A 37 23.45 7.98 15.62
CA GLU A 37 23.52 7.06 16.76
C GLU A 37 23.36 5.57 16.39
N ILE A 38 23.87 5.12 15.27
CA ILE A 38 23.96 3.67 15.05
C ILE A 38 25.18 3.17 15.84
N SER A 39 24.90 2.44 16.91
CA SER A 39 25.93 1.80 17.73
C SER A 39 26.88 0.98 16.87
N SER A 40 28.18 0.99 17.21
CA SER A 40 29.26 0.28 16.54
C SER A 40 29.19 -1.26 16.56
N ARG A 41 28.06 -1.85 16.99
CA ARG A 41 27.78 -3.27 16.87
C ARG A 41 27.04 -3.50 15.57
N PRO A 42 27.44 -4.50 14.72
CA PRO A 42 26.65 -4.85 13.57
C PRO A 42 25.23 -5.15 14.06
N PRO A 43 24.20 -4.51 13.53
CA PRO A 43 22.84 -4.76 13.96
C PRO A 43 22.56 -6.25 13.71
N LEU A 44 22.08 -6.97 14.72
CA LEU A 44 21.48 -8.27 14.53
C LEU A 44 20.47 -8.09 13.39
N ALA A 45 20.61 -8.86 12.33
CA ALA A 45 19.74 -8.76 11.18
C ALA A 45 18.29 -8.84 11.67
N LEU A 46 17.52 -7.76 11.50
CA LEU A 46 16.13 -7.71 11.97
C LEU A 46 15.23 -8.69 11.22
N TYR A 47 15.67 -9.12 10.06
CA TYR A 47 14.94 -10.04 9.21
C TYR A 47 15.90 -10.99 8.50
N SER A 48 15.37 -12.10 8.03
CA SER A 48 16.00 -13.02 7.07
C SER A 48 15.04 -13.31 5.94
N ILE A 49 15.54 -13.37 4.71
CA ILE A 49 14.74 -13.77 3.54
C ILE A 49 14.69 -15.30 3.53
N GLU A 50 13.48 -15.88 3.62
CA GLU A 50 13.28 -17.32 3.57
C GLU A 50 13.26 -17.82 2.12
N TRP A 51 12.53 -17.11 1.27
CA TRP A 51 12.45 -17.36 -0.17
C TRP A 51 12.03 -16.10 -0.93
N TRP A 52 12.19 -16.13 -2.23
CA TRP A 52 11.66 -15.14 -3.16
C TRP A 52 11.26 -15.79 -4.47
N THR A 53 10.23 -15.26 -5.12
CA THR A 53 9.66 -15.80 -6.37
C THR A 53 9.52 -14.67 -7.39
N PRO A 54 10.08 -14.81 -8.59
CA PRO A 54 9.85 -13.88 -9.69
C PRO A 54 8.43 -14.08 -10.21
N LEU A 55 7.60 -13.04 -10.13
CA LEU A 55 6.24 -13.05 -10.66
C LEU A 55 6.14 -12.36 -12.02
N VAL A 56 6.88 -11.28 -12.19
CA VAL A 56 6.95 -10.53 -13.43
C VAL A 56 8.39 -10.53 -13.92
N LEU A 57 8.59 -10.83 -15.20
CA LEU A 57 9.92 -10.76 -15.79
C LEU A 57 10.31 -9.29 -15.99
N PRO A 58 11.50 -8.86 -15.51
CA PRO A 58 11.96 -7.50 -15.71
C PRO A 58 12.10 -7.19 -17.20
N ILE A 59 11.54 -6.07 -17.63
CA ILE A 59 11.70 -5.55 -18.98
C ILE A 59 12.86 -4.57 -18.97
N ALA A 60 13.89 -4.80 -19.80
CA ALA A 60 15.16 -4.06 -19.76
C ALA A 60 15.03 -2.54 -19.93
N TRP A 61 13.98 -2.07 -20.60
CA TRP A 61 13.72 -0.64 -20.87
C TRP A 61 12.63 -0.04 -19.98
N GLU A 62 12.08 -0.79 -19.01
CA GLU A 62 11.09 -0.28 -18.08
C GLU A 62 11.78 0.65 -17.06
N TYR A 63 11.49 1.96 -17.14
CA TYR A 63 12.26 2.96 -16.41
C TYR A 63 11.98 2.97 -14.90
N LEU A 64 10.73 2.93 -14.49
CA LEU A 64 10.31 2.92 -13.08
C LEU A 64 9.13 1.96 -12.90
N PRO A 65 9.38 0.65 -12.90
CA PRO A 65 8.30 -0.30 -12.63
C PRO A 65 7.75 -0.07 -11.22
N GLN A 66 6.44 -0.18 -11.07
CA GLN A 66 5.76 -0.09 -9.78
C GLN A 66 4.74 -1.21 -9.64
N GLU A 67 4.78 -1.86 -8.50
CA GLU A 67 3.74 -2.77 -8.04
C GLU A 67 2.95 -2.03 -6.95
N LEU A 68 1.67 -1.80 -7.18
CA LEU A 68 0.85 -0.96 -6.30
C LEU A 68 -0.09 -1.76 -5.42
N ALA A 69 -0.47 -2.96 -5.84
CA ALA A 69 -1.41 -3.80 -5.13
C ALA A 69 -0.70 -4.60 -4.01
N PRO A 70 -1.09 -4.43 -2.74
CA PRO A 70 -0.58 -5.24 -1.64
C PRO A 70 -0.88 -6.73 -1.83
N PRO A 71 0.01 -7.63 -1.39
CA PRO A 71 -0.31 -9.05 -1.27
C PRO A 71 -1.46 -9.29 -0.28
N ALA A 72 -2.27 -10.32 -0.51
CA ALA A 72 -3.31 -10.77 0.42
C ALA A 72 -3.08 -12.25 0.77
N ALA A 73 -3.33 -12.63 2.03
CA ALA A 73 -3.21 -14.01 2.47
C ALA A 73 -4.57 -14.70 2.58
N ASP A 74 -4.59 -15.98 2.25
CA ASP A 74 -5.69 -16.85 2.65
C ASP A 74 -5.74 -16.94 4.20
N PRO A 75 -6.91 -16.91 4.84
CA PRO A 75 -7.01 -16.90 6.30
C PRO A 75 -6.27 -18.03 7.02
N ASP A 76 -6.05 -19.17 6.38
CA ASP A 76 -5.27 -20.29 6.92
C ASP A 76 -3.75 -20.15 6.68
N GLY A 77 -3.30 -19.10 5.99
CA GLY A 77 -1.89 -18.86 5.66
C GLY A 77 -1.30 -19.83 4.62
N SER A 78 -2.12 -20.64 3.97
CA SER A 78 -1.66 -21.62 2.98
C SER A 78 -1.18 -20.95 1.69
N ARG A 79 -1.73 -19.78 1.37
CA ARG A 79 -1.58 -19.14 0.07
C ARG A 79 -1.53 -17.62 0.17
N ILE A 80 -0.73 -17.02 -0.69
CA ILE A 80 -0.65 -15.57 -0.88
C ILE A 80 -1.13 -15.23 -2.28
N VAL A 81 -2.14 -14.40 -2.37
CA VAL A 81 -2.64 -13.86 -3.65
C VAL A 81 -1.96 -12.54 -3.94
N VAL A 82 -1.42 -12.41 -5.13
CA VAL A 82 -0.67 -11.22 -5.59
C VAL A 82 -1.24 -10.75 -6.92
N LEU A 83 -1.48 -9.47 -7.00
CA LEU A 83 -1.94 -8.77 -8.19
C LEU A 83 -0.76 -7.97 -8.75
N THR A 84 -0.39 -8.21 -10.00
CA THR A 84 0.84 -7.66 -10.57
C THR A 84 0.58 -6.80 -11.81
N ARG A 85 1.49 -5.85 -12.10
CA ARG A 85 1.40 -4.88 -13.19
C ARG A 85 1.29 -5.50 -14.60
N ASP A 86 1.61 -6.79 -14.75
CA ASP A 86 1.37 -7.54 -15.99
C ASP A 86 -0.09 -8.04 -16.13
N LYS A 87 -1.01 -7.49 -15.29
CA LYS A 87 -2.45 -7.77 -15.27
C LYS A 87 -2.79 -9.20 -14.90
N MET A 88 -1.94 -9.83 -14.12
CA MET A 88 -2.11 -11.19 -13.65
C MET A 88 -2.46 -11.24 -12.16
N VAL A 89 -3.41 -12.07 -11.82
CA VAL A 89 -3.68 -12.53 -10.46
C VAL A 89 -2.94 -13.85 -10.28
N ARG A 90 -2.12 -13.97 -9.25
CA ARG A 90 -1.37 -15.20 -8.97
C ARG A 90 -1.58 -15.64 -7.55
N ALA A 91 -1.79 -16.92 -7.35
CA ALA A 91 -1.69 -17.53 -6.04
C ALA A 91 -0.33 -18.20 -5.88
N VAL A 92 0.31 -17.90 -4.78
CA VAL A 92 1.64 -18.41 -4.42
C VAL A 92 1.51 -19.15 -3.10
N SER A 93 1.96 -20.41 -3.05
CA SER A 93 1.94 -21.21 -1.83
C SER A 93 2.89 -20.65 -0.76
N ALA A 94 2.72 -21.09 0.48
CA ALA A 94 3.55 -20.66 1.61
C ALA A 94 5.06 -20.96 1.44
N ASP A 95 5.44 -21.83 0.51
CA ASP A 95 6.82 -22.17 0.13
C ASP A 95 7.30 -21.47 -1.16
N GLY A 96 6.52 -20.54 -1.70
CA GLY A 96 6.91 -19.66 -2.81
C GLY A 96 6.63 -20.21 -4.20
N ARG A 97 5.83 -21.27 -4.37
CA ARG A 97 5.47 -21.80 -5.69
C ARG A 97 4.19 -21.16 -6.21
N ILE A 98 4.17 -20.78 -7.48
CA ILE A 98 2.94 -20.32 -8.15
C ILE A 98 2.04 -21.53 -8.36
N GLU A 99 0.84 -21.52 -7.77
CA GLU A 99 -0.14 -22.61 -7.86
C GLU A 99 -1.07 -22.41 -9.05
N TRP A 100 -1.57 -21.19 -9.22
CA TRP A 100 -2.41 -20.82 -10.35
C TRP A 100 -2.23 -19.36 -10.74
N SER A 101 -2.71 -19.01 -11.93
CA SER A 101 -2.70 -17.66 -12.45
C SER A 101 -3.97 -17.37 -13.23
N PHE A 102 -4.48 -16.15 -13.11
CA PHE A 102 -5.66 -15.67 -13.84
C PHE A 102 -5.35 -14.32 -14.48
N ALA A 103 -5.70 -14.14 -15.75
CA ALA A 103 -5.46 -12.91 -16.49
C ALA A 103 -6.67 -11.98 -16.45
N THR A 104 -6.44 -10.70 -16.21
CA THR A 104 -7.42 -9.61 -16.34
C THR A 104 -7.05 -8.68 -17.48
N ARG A 105 -7.80 -7.59 -17.66
CA ARG A 105 -7.51 -6.58 -18.70
C ARG A 105 -7.00 -5.26 -18.11
N GLY A 106 -7.27 -5.00 -16.83
CA GLY A 106 -6.92 -3.77 -16.14
C GLY A 106 -5.68 -3.92 -15.25
N ASP A 107 -5.14 -2.79 -14.87
CA ASP A 107 -4.09 -2.69 -13.86
C ASP A 107 -4.69 -2.90 -12.46
N PHE A 108 -3.83 -3.04 -11.45
CA PHE A 108 -4.26 -3.23 -10.07
C PHE A 108 -3.69 -2.13 -9.17
N PHE A 109 -4.56 -1.54 -8.35
CA PHE A 109 -4.22 -0.45 -7.43
C PHE A 109 -4.43 -0.83 -5.96
N ALA A 110 -5.12 -1.93 -5.70
CA ALA A 110 -5.51 -2.38 -4.37
C ALA A 110 -5.36 -3.89 -4.22
N ALA A 111 -5.33 -4.35 -2.98
CA ALA A 111 -5.24 -5.78 -2.68
C ALA A 111 -6.52 -6.53 -3.08
N ALA A 112 -6.39 -7.83 -3.35
CA ALA A 112 -7.55 -8.72 -3.34
C ALA A 112 -8.08 -8.89 -1.91
N LEU A 113 -9.37 -9.19 -1.80
CA LEU A 113 -9.99 -9.67 -0.57
C LEU A 113 -10.16 -11.19 -0.67
N ILE A 114 -9.77 -11.93 0.36
CA ILE A 114 -9.97 -13.38 0.42
C ILE A 114 -10.91 -13.69 1.57
N ASN A 115 -12.02 -14.36 1.26
CA ASN A 115 -13.00 -14.78 2.27
C ASN A 115 -13.73 -16.05 1.83
N ASP A 116 -13.87 -16.99 2.75
CA ASP A 116 -14.61 -18.26 2.55
C ASP A 116 -14.24 -18.98 1.26
N GLY A 117 -12.92 -19.09 0.96
CA GLY A 117 -12.41 -19.77 -0.23
C GLY A 117 -12.64 -19.04 -1.55
N VAL A 118 -13.02 -17.75 -1.50
CA VAL A 118 -13.20 -16.90 -2.68
C VAL A 118 -12.24 -15.72 -2.63
N VAL A 119 -11.58 -15.46 -3.76
CA VAL A 119 -10.72 -14.30 -3.99
C VAL A 119 -11.50 -13.24 -4.77
N TYR A 120 -11.78 -12.11 -4.16
CA TYR A 120 -12.42 -10.97 -4.81
C TYR A 120 -11.36 -10.00 -5.29
N VAL A 121 -11.30 -9.77 -6.60
CA VAL A 121 -10.25 -8.98 -7.25
C VAL A 121 -10.82 -7.68 -7.78
N PRO A 122 -10.37 -6.53 -7.28
CA PRO A 122 -10.76 -5.23 -7.80
C PRO A 122 -9.93 -4.91 -9.06
N GLY A 123 -10.57 -4.93 -10.23
CA GLY A 123 -9.90 -4.66 -11.50
C GLY A 123 -9.95 -3.20 -11.90
N GLY A 124 -8.81 -2.64 -12.35
CA GLY A 124 -8.75 -1.35 -13.00
C GLY A 124 -9.43 -1.32 -14.37
N ASP A 125 -9.87 -2.47 -14.88
CA ASP A 125 -10.76 -2.57 -16.04
C ASP A 125 -12.25 -2.34 -15.70
N GLY A 126 -12.54 -1.95 -14.48
CA GLY A 126 -13.90 -1.72 -14.01
C GLY A 126 -14.69 -2.99 -13.75
N ILE A 127 -14.01 -4.10 -13.47
CA ILE A 127 -14.65 -5.38 -13.20
C ILE A 127 -14.25 -5.88 -11.80
N LEU A 128 -15.23 -6.28 -11.01
CA LEU A 128 -15.02 -7.04 -9.80
C LEU A 128 -15.11 -8.53 -10.15
N TYR A 129 -14.00 -9.25 -9.97
CA TYR A 129 -13.94 -10.68 -10.20
C TYR A 129 -14.05 -11.45 -8.89
N ALA A 130 -14.71 -12.61 -8.92
CA ALA A 130 -14.65 -13.60 -7.84
C ALA A 130 -14.05 -14.89 -8.41
N LEU A 131 -12.94 -15.30 -7.82
CA LEU A 131 -12.22 -16.50 -8.22
C LEU A 131 -12.23 -17.52 -7.08
N GLN A 132 -12.26 -18.79 -7.40
CA GLN A 132 -12.06 -19.84 -6.40
C GLN A 132 -10.61 -19.81 -5.89
N ALA A 133 -10.41 -19.71 -4.59
CA ALA A 133 -9.10 -19.55 -4.01
C ALA A 133 -8.14 -20.72 -4.32
N ASP A 134 -8.64 -21.95 -4.37
CA ASP A 134 -7.83 -23.15 -4.60
C ASP A 134 -7.36 -23.32 -6.05
N SER A 135 -8.11 -22.80 -7.02
CA SER A 135 -7.86 -23.11 -8.44
C SER A 135 -7.71 -21.89 -9.34
N GLY A 136 -8.07 -20.70 -8.86
CA GLY A 136 -8.16 -19.49 -9.69
C GLY A 136 -9.31 -19.54 -10.71
N GLN A 137 -10.22 -20.50 -10.62
CA GLN A 137 -11.37 -20.59 -11.52
C GLN A 137 -12.31 -19.41 -11.30
N LEU A 138 -12.75 -18.76 -12.38
CA LEU A 138 -13.73 -17.70 -12.32
C LEU A 138 -15.09 -18.26 -11.86
N LEU A 139 -15.59 -17.76 -10.72
CA LEU A 139 -16.93 -18.07 -10.22
C LEU A 139 -17.96 -17.12 -10.83
N TRP A 140 -17.70 -15.82 -10.73
CA TRP A 140 -18.50 -14.78 -11.34
C TRP A 140 -17.67 -13.50 -11.55
N LYS A 141 -18.18 -12.59 -12.36
CA LYS A 141 -17.68 -11.23 -12.50
C LYS A 141 -18.85 -10.26 -12.56
N TYR A 142 -18.61 -9.05 -12.02
CA TYR A 142 -19.56 -7.94 -12.12
C TYR A 142 -18.91 -6.74 -12.81
N GLU A 143 -19.51 -6.26 -13.90
CA GLU A 143 -19.02 -5.10 -14.66
C GLU A 143 -19.54 -3.81 -14.01
N VAL A 144 -18.67 -3.11 -13.30
CA VAL A 144 -18.96 -1.85 -12.60
C VAL A 144 -18.97 -0.68 -13.58
N GLY A 145 -18.08 -0.73 -14.59
CA GLY A 145 -17.89 0.29 -15.62
C GLY A 145 -16.99 1.46 -15.18
N GLU A 146 -16.39 1.38 -14.00
CA GLU A 146 -15.45 2.36 -13.41
C GLU A 146 -14.33 1.62 -12.72
N GLU A 147 -13.12 2.17 -12.72
CA GLU A 147 -11.96 1.54 -12.08
C GLU A 147 -12.22 1.28 -10.59
N LEU A 148 -11.84 0.09 -10.13
CA LEU A 148 -11.87 -0.27 -8.72
C LEU A 148 -10.47 -0.04 -8.16
N VAL A 149 -10.32 0.97 -7.32
CA VAL A 149 -9.01 1.45 -6.84
C VAL A 149 -8.76 1.19 -5.36
N ALA A 150 -9.73 0.58 -4.68
CA ALA A 150 -9.66 0.26 -3.26
C ALA A 150 -9.90 -1.24 -3.00
N THR A 151 -9.29 -1.76 -1.94
CA THR A 151 -9.50 -3.14 -1.51
C THR A 151 -10.97 -3.36 -1.16
N PRO A 152 -11.64 -4.39 -1.71
CA PRO A 152 -13.02 -4.69 -1.38
C PRO A 152 -13.18 -5.06 0.11
N ALA A 153 -14.38 -4.88 0.64
CA ALA A 153 -14.73 -5.28 2.00
C ALA A 153 -15.82 -6.34 2.01
N ILE A 154 -15.69 -7.30 2.94
CA ILE A 154 -16.75 -8.29 3.15
C ILE A 154 -17.77 -7.79 4.15
N ALA A 155 -19.04 -8.05 3.87
CA ALA A 155 -20.17 -7.84 4.75
C ALA A 155 -21.09 -9.06 4.70
N PRO A 156 -22.06 -9.21 5.61
CA PRO A 156 -22.97 -10.35 5.60
C PRO A 156 -23.65 -10.54 4.23
N GLY A 157 -23.28 -11.59 3.51
CA GLY A 157 -23.82 -11.94 2.18
C GLY A 157 -23.44 -10.99 1.03
N LYS A 158 -22.56 -10.03 1.26
CA LYS A 158 -22.20 -9.02 0.24
C LYS A 158 -20.70 -8.74 0.21
N VAL A 159 -20.23 -8.30 -0.95
CA VAL A 159 -18.91 -7.69 -1.15
C VAL A 159 -19.11 -6.24 -1.55
N LEU A 160 -18.46 -5.33 -0.83
CA LEU A 160 -18.49 -3.91 -1.09
C LEU A 160 -17.20 -3.50 -1.80
N ALA A 161 -17.32 -2.63 -2.81
CA ALA A 161 -16.16 -2.08 -3.51
C ALA A 161 -16.38 -0.59 -3.81
N SER A 162 -15.31 0.19 -3.67
CA SER A 162 -15.29 1.62 -4.03
C SER A 162 -14.69 1.82 -5.42
N THR A 163 -15.23 2.79 -6.16
CA THR A 163 -14.75 3.18 -7.49
C THR A 163 -13.96 4.49 -7.43
N GLU A 164 -13.17 4.77 -8.45
CA GLU A 164 -12.42 6.03 -8.59
C GLU A 164 -13.31 7.28 -8.65
N ASN A 165 -14.61 7.12 -8.98
CA ASN A 165 -15.56 8.22 -9.17
C ASN A 165 -16.60 8.28 -8.02
N ASP A 166 -16.17 8.09 -6.79
CA ASP A 166 -17.00 8.25 -5.58
C ASP A 166 -18.29 7.43 -5.57
N ALA A 167 -18.22 6.20 -6.07
CA ALA A 167 -19.30 5.25 -5.90
C ALA A 167 -18.88 4.07 -5.02
N VAL A 168 -19.81 3.58 -4.23
CA VAL A 168 -19.72 2.31 -3.51
C VAL A 168 -20.78 1.39 -4.07
N ILE A 169 -20.36 0.20 -4.46
CA ILE A 169 -21.27 -0.86 -4.88
C ILE A 169 -21.28 -1.98 -3.85
N ALA A 170 -22.39 -2.63 -3.68
CA ALA A 170 -22.50 -3.90 -2.98
C ALA A 170 -23.05 -4.95 -3.94
N VAL A 171 -22.35 -6.05 -4.06
CA VAL A 171 -22.80 -7.21 -4.84
C VAL A 171 -23.01 -8.39 -3.89
N ASP A 172 -23.98 -9.24 -4.22
CA ASP A 172 -24.17 -10.51 -3.53
C ASP A 172 -22.92 -11.39 -3.69
N SER A 173 -22.37 -11.84 -2.59
CA SER A 173 -21.07 -12.53 -2.57
C SER A 173 -21.07 -13.88 -3.32
N HIS A 174 -22.23 -14.54 -3.45
CA HIS A 174 -22.35 -15.83 -4.10
C HIS A 174 -22.64 -15.71 -5.59
N SER A 175 -23.54 -14.80 -5.97
CA SER A 175 -24.02 -14.68 -7.35
C SER A 175 -23.38 -13.56 -8.15
N GLY A 176 -22.67 -12.62 -7.52
CA GLY A 176 -22.13 -11.42 -8.15
C GLY A 176 -23.20 -10.42 -8.64
N LYS A 177 -24.46 -10.59 -8.25
CA LYS A 177 -25.53 -9.67 -8.62
C LYS A 177 -25.47 -8.40 -7.79
N LEU A 178 -25.70 -7.25 -8.44
CA LEU A 178 -25.79 -5.97 -7.75
C LEU A 178 -26.93 -6.00 -6.73
N ALA A 179 -26.59 -5.70 -5.47
CA ALA A 179 -27.57 -5.49 -4.41
C ALA A 179 -27.99 -4.02 -4.34
N TRP A 180 -27.02 -3.13 -4.28
CA TRP A 180 -27.24 -1.68 -4.29
C TRP A 180 -25.99 -0.94 -4.76
N ARG A 181 -26.17 0.34 -5.12
CA ARG A 181 -25.11 1.30 -5.45
C ARG A 181 -25.40 2.63 -4.78
N TYR A 182 -24.43 3.16 -4.07
CA TYR A 182 -24.43 4.51 -3.54
C TYR A 182 -23.40 5.34 -4.31
N ARG A 183 -23.74 6.59 -4.65
CA ARG A 183 -22.84 7.52 -5.33
C ARG A 183 -23.00 8.91 -4.77
N ARG A 184 -21.89 9.59 -4.57
CA ARG A 184 -21.86 11.02 -4.32
C ARG A 184 -21.67 11.77 -5.65
N GLU A 185 -22.31 12.94 -5.75
CA GLU A 185 -22.00 13.85 -6.85
C GLU A 185 -20.67 14.53 -6.55
N VAL A 186 -19.67 14.28 -7.39
CA VAL A 186 -18.34 14.88 -7.29
C VAL A 186 -18.47 16.35 -7.66
N ALA A 187 -18.08 17.26 -6.77
CA ALA A 187 -17.97 18.66 -7.11
C ALA A 187 -16.92 18.86 -8.22
N PRO A 188 -17.15 19.71 -9.22
CA PRO A 188 -16.18 19.95 -10.27
C PRO A 188 -14.90 20.56 -9.64
N GLY A 189 -13.79 19.85 -9.70
CA GLY A 189 -12.50 20.23 -9.11
C GLY A 189 -11.42 19.21 -9.36
N PHE A 190 -10.20 19.50 -8.94
CA PHE A 190 -9.13 18.52 -8.93
C PHE A 190 -9.30 17.63 -7.70
N THR A 191 -9.51 16.35 -7.91
CA THR A 191 -9.42 15.32 -6.88
C THR A 191 -8.05 14.66 -6.96
N ILE A 192 -7.52 14.21 -5.81
CA ILE A 192 -6.38 13.31 -5.79
C ILE A 192 -6.93 11.95 -6.18
N ARG A 193 -6.28 11.27 -7.15
CA ARG A 193 -6.73 9.94 -7.57
C ARG A 193 -6.59 8.96 -6.42
N GLY A 194 -7.70 8.52 -5.88
CA GLY A 194 -7.78 7.57 -4.78
C GLY A 194 -9.24 7.31 -4.42
N ALA A 195 -9.49 6.25 -3.69
CA ALA A 195 -10.76 6.01 -3.04
C ALA A 195 -10.49 5.27 -1.72
N ALA A 196 -11.20 5.65 -0.68
CA ALA A 196 -11.18 4.92 0.58
C ALA A 196 -11.75 3.52 0.40
N ALA A 197 -11.08 2.50 0.94
CA ALA A 197 -11.66 1.18 1.04
C ALA A 197 -12.83 1.23 2.06
N PRO A 198 -13.95 0.55 1.79
CA PRO A 198 -15.04 0.46 2.76
C PRO A 198 -14.58 -0.28 4.01
N ARG A 199 -14.87 0.26 5.19
CA ARG A 199 -14.62 -0.41 6.46
C ARG A 199 -15.95 -0.87 7.07
N VAL A 200 -16.13 -2.17 7.18
CA VAL A 200 -17.39 -2.75 7.66
C VAL A 200 -17.30 -3.11 9.14
N GLN A 201 -18.30 -2.70 9.92
CA GLN A 201 -18.50 -3.15 11.30
C GLN A 201 -19.99 -3.37 11.55
N GLY A 202 -20.38 -4.61 11.81
CA GLY A 202 -21.79 -4.97 11.98
C GLY A 202 -22.61 -4.69 10.72
N GLU A 203 -23.62 -3.84 10.86
CA GLU A 203 -24.54 -3.47 9.79
C GLU A 203 -24.12 -2.21 9.01
N LEU A 204 -23.03 -1.57 9.39
CA LEU A 204 -22.56 -0.32 8.81
C LEU A 204 -21.26 -0.50 8.03
N ALA A 205 -21.16 0.18 6.90
CA ALA A 205 -19.95 0.40 6.14
C ALA A 205 -19.58 1.88 6.20
N TYR A 206 -18.33 2.18 6.52
CA TYR A 206 -17.79 3.54 6.59
C TYR A 206 -16.88 3.78 5.39
N VAL A 207 -17.13 4.86 4.66
CA VAL A 207 -16.38 5.20 3.45
C VAL A 207 -16.11 6.69 3.38
N GLY A 208 -14.89 7.07 3.08
CA GLY A 208 -14.52 8.44 2.78
C GLY A 208 -14.70 8.75 1.29
N PHE A 209 -14.95 10.00 0.95
CA PHE A 209 -15.22 10.47 -0.41
C PHE A 209 -14.37 11.71 -0.75
N SER A 210 -14.17 11.95 -2.04
CA SER A 210 -13.35 13.04 -2.54
C SER A 210 -13.92 14.44 -2.27
N ASP A 211 -15.23 14.52 -1.98
CA ASP A 211 -15.87 15.79 -1.57
C ASP A 211 -15.61 16.16 -0.10
N GLY A 212 -14.80 15.36 0.61
CA GLY A 212 -14.42 15.60 1.99
C GLY A 212 -15.37 15.05 3.05
N TYR A 213 -16.31 14.20 2.64
CA TYR A 213 -17.24 13.57 3.56
C TYR A 213 -16.79 12.16 3.94
N LEU A 214 -17.05 11.81 5.18
CA LEU A 214 -17.09 10.45 5.69
C LEU A 214 -18.55 10.06 5.85
N VAL A 215 -18.94 8.89 5.30
CA VAL A 215 -20.33 8.44 5.27
C VAL A 215 -20.43 7.05 5.90
N ALA A 216 -21.42 6.85 6.76
CA ALA A 216 -21.84 5.53 7.22
C ALA A 216 -23.06 5.08 6.42
N ILE A 217 -22.96 3.91 5.80
CA ILE A 217 -23.94 3.34 4.90
C ILE A 217 -24.44 2.02 5.50
N GLU A 218 -25.74 1.81 5.50
CA GLU A 218 -26.36 0.54 5.89
C GLU A 218 -25.98 -0.54 4.85
N VAL A 219 -25.38 -1.63 5.30
CA VAL A 219 -24.94 -2.73 4.43
C VAL A 219 -26.11 -3.42 3.74
N SER A 220 -27.28 -3.42 4.37
CA SER A 220 -28.49 -4.10 3.87
C SER A 220 -28.97 -3.57 2.52
N ASP A 221 -29.07 -2.25 2.39
CA ASP A 221 -29.74 -1.57 1.26
C ASP A 221 -29.01 -0.34 0.69
N GLY A 222 -27.89 0.06 1.29
CA GLY A 222 -27.12 1.22 0.85
C GLY A 222 -27.65 2.57 1.35
N ALA A 223 -28.60 2.57 2.32
CA ALA A 223 -29.13 3.80 2.89
C ALA A 223 -28.07 4.51 3.76
N VAL A 224 -28.02 5.84 3.67
CA VAL A 224 -27.12 6.65 4.50
C VAL A 224 -27.64 6.70 5.94
N LYS A 225 -26.83 6.22 6.90
CA LYS A 225 -27.12 6.34 8.32
C LYS A 225 -26.78 7.73 8.85
N TRP A 226 -25.58 8.16 8.52
CA TRP A 226 -25.09 9.51 8.78
C TRP A 226 -23.99 9.88 7.80
N GLU A 227 -23.79 11.18 7.61
CA GLU A 227 -22.66 11.73 6.87
C GLU A 227 -22.01 12.87 7.66
N ARG A 228 -20.69 13.01 7.53
CA ARG A 228 -19.91 14.01 8.27
C ARG A 228 -18.87 14.64 7.37
N PRO A 229 -18.87 16.00 7.17
CA PRO A 229 -17.76 16.68 6.53
C PRO A 229 -16.54 16.66 7.45
N LEU A 230 -15.40 16.20 6.92
CA LEU A 230 -14.10 16.20 7.59
C LEU A 230 -13.19 17.33 7.08
N SER A 231 -13.78 18.34 6.49
CA SER A 231 -13.07 19.48 5.90
C SER A 231 -13.70 20.79 6.29
N SER A 232 -12.87 21.81 6.44
CA SER A 232 -13.33 23.18 6.67
C SER A 232 -13.77 23.82 5.35
N PRO A 233 -14.86 24.63 5.33
CA PRO A 233 -15.32 25.30 4.12
C PRO A 233 -14.23 26.14 3.45
N GLY A 234 -14.17 26.12 2.10
CA GLY A 234 -13.26 26.95 1.31
C GLY A 234 -11.85 26.38 1.11
N LYS A 235 -11.54 25.18 1.59
CA LYS A 235 -10.29 24.48 1.26
C LYS A 235 -10.40 23.73 -0.08
N GLN A 236 -9.26 23.53 -0.75
CA GLN A 236 -9.10 22.64 -1.90
C GLN A 236 -8.48 21.33 -1.44
N PHE A 237 -8.68 20.23 -2.19
CA PHE A 237 -8.18 18.88 -1.86
C PHE A 237 -8.75 18.39 -0.52
N LEU A 238 -10.04 18.26 -0.48
CA LEU A 238 -10.81 17.87 0.72
C LEU A 238 -10.78 16.38 0.98
N ASP A 239 -10.36 15.61 -0.01
CA ASP A 239 -10.42 14.16 -0.12
C ASP A 239 -10.25 13.43 1.22
N VAL A 240 -11.16 12.50 1.52
CA VAL A 240 -11.08 11.56 2.62
C VAL A 240 -10.79 10.18 2.02
N ASP A 241 -9.56 10.03 1.53
CA ASP A 241 -9.14 8.81 0.81
C ASP A 241 -8.55 7.74 1.74
N THR A 242 -8.36 8.06 3.01
CA THR A 242 -7.89 7.08 3.98
C THR A 242 -8.95 6.01 4.24
N THR A 243 -8.59 4.73 4.19
CA THR A 243 -9.44 3.68 4.72
C THR A 243 -9.69 3.94 6.20
N PRO A 244 -10.96 4.04 6.65
CA PRO A 244 -11.25 4.30 8.04
C PRO A 244 -10.77 3.16 8.95
N GLU A 245 -10.29 3.48 10.14
CA GLU A 245 -9.91 2.51 11.17
C GLU A 245 -10.91 2.50 12.32
N LEU A 246 -11.13 1.34 12.94
CA LEU A 246 -12.07 1.14 14.04
C LEU A 246 -11.36 0.51 15.24
N ASP A 247 -11.59 1.05 16.44
CA ASP A 247 -11.00 0.50 17.68
C ASP A 247 -11.78 -0.70 18.27
N GLY A 248 -12.91 -1.05 17.65
CA GLY A 248 -13.79 -2.11 18.16
C GLY A 248 -14.67 -1.71 19.33
N THR A 249 -14.49 -0.53 19.93
CA THR A 249 -15.28 -0.02 21.05
C THR A 249 -16.30 1.05 20.62
N GLY A 250 -16.33 1.38 19.33
CA GLY A 250 -17.26 2.36 18.75
C GLY A 250 -16.59 3.66 18.32
N ARG A 251 -15.25 3.72 18.30
CA ARG A 251 -14.52 4.86 17.77
C ARG A 251 -14.02 4.55 16.36
N LEU A 252 -14.18 5.54 15.49
CA LEU A 252 -13.81 5.53 14.08
C LEU A 252 -12.77 6.60 13.82
N PHE A 253 -11.70 6.25 13.09
CA PHE A 253 -10.65 7.18 12.70
C PHE A 253 -10.63 7.34 11.19
N ALA A 254 -10.55 8.57 10.72
CA ALA A 254 -10.41 8.93 9.31
C ALA A 254 -9.54 10.18 9.17
N ALA A 255 -8.97 10.40 8.01
CA ALA A 255 -8.22 11.60 7.74
C ALA A 255 -8.68 12.26 6.45
N SER A 256 -8.77 13.59 6.48
CA SER A 256 -8.87 14.43 5.29
C SER A 256 -7.47 14.87 4.90
N TYR A 257 -7.15 14.78 3.63
CA TYR A 257 -5.80 15.09 3.12
C TYR A 257 -5.28 16.47 3.53
N LYS A 258 -6.12 17.50 3.54
CA LYS A 258 -5.74 18.87 3.91
C LYS A 258 -6.13 19.31 5.31
N ASP A 259 -7.07 18.62 5.95
CA ASP A 259 -7.67 19.16 7.16
C ASP A 259 -7.29 18.42 8.44
N GLY A 260 -6.81 17.20 8.33
CA GLY A 260 -6.24 16.46 9.46
C GLY A 260 -6.90 15.14 9.76
N ILE A 261 -6.57 14.62 10.93
CA ILE A 261 -7.00 13.32 11.43
C ILE A 261 -8.12 13.53 12.43
N TYR A 262 -9.16 12.72 12.33
CA TYR A 262 -10.37 12.79 13.14
C TYR A 262 -10.60 11.47 13.85
N ALA A 263 -11.05 11.53 15.09
CA ALA A 263 -11.75 10.44 15.76
C ALA A 263 -13.22 10.80 15.93
N LEU A 264 -14.08 9.86 15.56
CA LEU A 264 -15.52 10.03 15.59
C LEU A 264 -16.17 8.87 16.35
N GLU A 265 -17.36 9.08 16.86
CA GLU A 265 -18.23 8.00 17.30
C GLU A 265 -18.82 7.29 16.07
N SER A 266 -18.63 5.99 15.95
CA SER A 266 -19.00 5.23 14.76
C SER A 266 -20.52 5.19 14.51
N GLY A 267 -21.34 5.21 15.58
CA GLY A 267 -22.81 5.17 15.46
C GLY A 267 -23.45 6.47 15.00
N THR A 268 -22.82 7.64 15.27
CA THR A 268 -23.42 8.96 15.03
C THR A 268 -22.60 9.89 14.15
N GLY A 269 -21.33 9.57 13.92
CA GLY A 269 -20.38 10.44 13.23
C GLY A 269 -19.99 11.69 14.06
N THR A 270 -20.23 11.69 15.38
CA THR A 270 -19.87 12.82 16.25
C THR A 270 -18.36 12.87 16.44
N VAL A 271 -17.75 14.02 16.10
CA VAL A 271 -16.29 14.22 16.24
C VAL A 271 -15.94 14.31 17.73
N GLN A 272 -15.04 13.42 18.17
CA GLN A 272 -14.51 13.39 19.55
C GLN A 272 -13.25 14.24 19.68
N TRP A 273 -12.33 14.11 18.71
CA TRP A 273 -11.14 14.93 18.62
C TRP A 273 -10.68 15.10 17.17
N ARG A 274 -9.87 16.12 16.95
CA ARG A 274 -9.20 16.38 15.67
C ARG A 274 -7.75 16.79 15.90
N THR A 275 -6.84 16.28 15.08
CA THR A 275 -5.43 16.69 15.06
C THR A 275 -5.11 17.26 13.69
N ALA A 276 -4.62 18.51 13.66
CA ALA A 276 -4.24 19.16 12.42
C ALA A 276 -2.97 18.51 11.85
N ARG A 277 -3.13 17.84 10.72
CA ARG A 277 -2.05 17.18 9.96
C ARG A 277 -2.47 17.07 8.51
N SER A 278 -1.72 17.65 7.58
CA SER A 278 -1.97 17.52 6.13
C SER A 278 -1.16 16.37 5.52
N GLY A 279 -1.58 15.94 4.32
CA GLY A 279 -0.86 14.93 3.54
C GLY A 279 -0.98 13.51 4.07
N VAL A 280 -1.96 13.21 4.92
CA VAL A 280 -2.21 11.86 5.42
C VAL A 280 -2.97 11.06 4.38
N THR A 281 -2.41 9.93 3.97
CA THR A 281 -3.01 9.03 2.98
C THR A 281 -3.38 7.67 3.55
N ASN A 282 -2.76 7.27 4.68
CA ASN A 282 -2.98 5.98 5.29
C ASN A 282 -3.06 6.09 6.81
N LEU A 283 -3.94 5.32 7.41
CA LEU A 283 -4.06 5.13 8.85
C LEU A 283 -3.84 3.68 9.22
N LEU A 284 -3.27 3.44 10.39
CA LEU A 284 -3.15 2.10 10.99
C LEU A 284 -3.32 2.21 12.49
N LEU A 285 -4.36 1.58 13.01
CA LEU A 285 -4.58 1.50 14.45
C LEU A 285 -3.94 0.23 15.03
N LYS A 286 -3.11 0.39 16.06
CA LYS A 286 -2.54 -0.75 16.78
C LYS A 286 -2.34 -0.46 18.27
N GLY A 287 -3.13 -1.15 19.07
CA GLY A 287 -3.17 -0.90 20.53
C GLY A 287 -3.54 0.57 20.80
N PRO A 288 -2.82 1.29 21.66
CA PRO A 288 -3.14 2.67 22.01
C PRO A 288 -2.62 3.70 21.00
N LEU A 289 -2.01 3.26 19.89
CA LEU A 289 -1.39 4.15 18.90
C LEU A 289 -2.14 4.09 17.58
N LEU A 290 -2.42 5.27 17.06
CA LEU A 290 -2.85 5.51 15.68
C LEU A 290 -1.64 6.02 14.89
N PHE A 291 -1.21 5.26 13.90
CA PHE A 291 -0.16 5.66 12.97
C PHE A 291 -0.79 6.33 11.76
N ALA A 292 -0.29 7.48 11.39
CA ALA A 292 -0.71 8.24 10.23
C ALA A 292 0.47 8.39 9.27
N ALA A 293 0.37 7.78 8.10
CA ALA A 293 1.40 7.80 7.07
C ALA A 293 0.96 8.69 5.89
N GLY A 294 1.91 9.33 5.23
CA GLY A 294 1.65 10.19 4.09
C GLY A 294 2.88 10.96 3.60
N ASP A 295 2.64 12.13 2.99
CA ASP A 295 3.64 12.91 2.23
C ASP A 295 4.91 13.27 3.01
N GLU A 296 4.78 13.55 4.30
CA GLU A 296 5.90 14.01 5.13
C GLU A 296 6.51 12.90 5.98
N GLY A 297 5.97 11.69 5.90
CA GLY A 297 6.43 10.54 6.67
C GLY A 297 5.35 9.90 7.53
N VAL A 298 5.69 9.54 8.77
CA VAL A 298 4.78 8.84 9.67
C VAL A 298 4.74 9.51 11.03
N ASP A 299 3.54 9.74 11.54
CA ASP A 299 3.28 10.17 12.91
C ASP A 299 2.60 9.05 13.70
N ALA A 300 2.96 8.91 14.97
CA ALA A 300 2.20 8.13 15.93
C ALA A 300 1.47 9.07 16.88
N LEU A 301 0.17 8.82 17.06
CA LEU A 301 -0.70 9.59 17.94
C LEU A 301 -1.32 8.65 18.99
N LEU A 302 -1.64 9.20 20.14
CA LEU A 302 -2.48 8.49 21.11
C LEU A 302 -3.91 8.42 20.56
N GLU A 303 -4.45 7.21 20.41
CA GLU A 303 -5.77 6.98 19.81
C GLU A 303 -6.92 7.66 20.58
N GLN A 304 -6.77 7.80 21.92
CA GLN A 304 -7.80 8.39 22.77
C GLN A 304 -7.91 9.92 22.62
N THR A 305 -6.81 10.60 22.28
CA THR A 305 -6.74 12.06 22.36
C THR A 305 -6.23 12.73 21.11
N GLY A 306 -5.69 11.97 20.14
CA GLY A 306 -5.03 12.51 18.96
C GLY A 306 -3.70 13.23 19.23
N ARG A 307 -3.15 13.14 20.47
CA ARG A 307 -1.89 13.80 20.82
C ARG A 307 -0.71 13.09 20.17
N PRO A 308 0.20 13.82 19.49
CA PRO A 308 1.41 13.24 18.93
C PRO A 308 2.29 12.60 20.01
N VAL A 309 2.83 11.42 19.70
CA VAL A 309 3.80 10.67 20.53
C VAL A 309 5.20 10.81 19.93
N TRP A 310 5.30 10.56 18.64
CA TRP A 310 6.53 10.73 17.87
C TRP A 310 6.20 11.00 16.39
N SER A 311 7.18 11.54 15.67
CA SER A 311 7.12 11.77 14.22
C SER A 311 8.41 11.28 13.58
N TYR A 312 8.28 10.60 12.45
CA TYR A 312 9.39 10.19 11.58
C TYR A 312 9.23 10.85 10.22
N GLN A 313 10.13 11.77 9.89
CA GLN A 313 10.06 12.55 8.65
C GLN A 313 10.78 11.86 7.50
N LEU A 314 10.17 11.90 6.33
CA LEU A 314 10.76 11.47 5.06
C LEU A 314 11.00 12.72 4.18
N ILE A 315 12.24 12.91 3.76
CA ILE A 315 12.61 14.06 2.91
C ILE A 315 12.36 13.69 1.45
N ASN A 316 11.50 14.46 0.78
CA ASN A 316 11.13 14.28 -0.64
C ASN A 316 10.58 12.88 -0.98
N ARG A 317 9.84 12.28 -0.07
CA ARG A 317 9.22 10.96 -0.21
C ARG A 317 7.96 10.90 0.63
N ALA A 318 6.97 10.16 0.12
CA ALA A 318 5.79 9.79 0.89
C ALA A 318 6.00 8.43 1.58
N ALA A 319 5.35 8.27 2.71
CA ALA A 319 5.13 6.98 3.34
C ALA A 319 3.84 6.38 2.78
N ASP A 320 3.88 5.14 2.32
CA ASP A 320 2.70 4.39 1.96
C ASP A 320 2.15 3.59 3.15
N ALA A 321 1.10 2.78 2.93
CA ALA A 321 0.40 2.08 3.98
C ALA A 321 1.35 1.21 4.83
N PRO A 322 1.55 1.54 6.12
CA PRO A 322 2.44 0.80 6.99
C PRO A 322 1.80 -0.49 7.49
N VAL A 323 2.63 -1.46 7.85
CA VAL A 323 2.19 -2.67 8.55
C VAL A 323 2.89 -2.77 9.91
N PHE A 324 2.16 -3.24 10.91
CA PHE A 324 2.71 -3.49 12.24
C PHE A 324 3.05 -4.97 12.43
N ALA A 325 4.30 -5.26 12.80
CA ALA A 325 4.75 -6.62 13.07
C ALA A 325 5.79 -6.65 14.19
N ARG A 326 5.58 -7.44 15.23
CA ARG A 326 6.55 -7.68 16.32
C ARG A 326 7.16 -6.41 16.92
N GLY A 327 6.34 -5.38 17.15
CA GLY A 327 6.80 -4.10 17.72
C GLY A 327 7.53 -3.20 16.71
N LEU A 328 7.58 -3.58 15.46
CA LEU A 328 8.07 -2.76 14.35
C LEU A 328 6.90 -2.20 13.56
N LEU A 329 7.04 -0.96 13.11
CA LEU A 329 6.24 -0.37 12.06
C LEU A 329 7.07 -0.43 10.77
N ILE A 330 6.57 -1.13 9.76
CA ILE A 330 7.25 -1.37 8.49
C ILE A 330 6.58 -0.52 7.44
N VAL A 331 7.33 0.43 6.88
CA VAL A 331 6.80 1.51 6.05
C VAL A 331 7.40 1.43 4.65
N PRO A 332 6.60 1.20 3.61
CA PRO A 332 7.06 1.34 2.23
C PRO A 332 7.19 2.83 1.88
N THR A 333 8.22 3.16 1.08
CA THR A 333 8.50 4.54 0.69
C THR A 333 8.69 4.70 -0.82
N GLY A 334 8.21 3.74 -1.61
CA GLY A 334 8.46 3.66 -3.04
C GLY A 334 9.90 3.27 -3.40
N GLN A 335 10.89 3.58 -2.56
CA GLN A 335 12.29 3.25 -2.79
C GLN A 335 12.84 2.15 -1.88
N ALA A 336 12.28 1.98 -0.70
CA ALA A 336 12.72 1.01 0.30
C ALA A 336 11.59 0.69 1.28
N LEU A 337 11.75 -0.38 2.02
CA LEU A 337 11.06 -0.59 3.30
C LEU A 337 11.88 0.01 4.42
N VAL A 338 11.25 0.81 5.25
CA VAL A 338 11.84 1.36 6.47
C VAL A 338 11.23 0.63 7.67
N PHE A 339 12.10 0.12 8.55
CA PHE A 339 11.69 -0.57 9.77
C PHE A 339 11.85 0.39 10.96
N LEU A 340 10.75 0.87 11.49
CA LEU A 340 10.73 1.76 12.65
C LEU A 340 10.39 0.97 13.92
N ASP A 341 10.95 1.36 15.03
CA ASP A 341 10.46 0.96 16.33
C ASP A 341 9.10 1.62 16.58
N ALA A 342 8.06 0.84 16.68
CA ALA A 342 6.69 1.37 16.73
C ALA A 342 6.42 2.21 18.00
N ALA A 343 7.13 1.97 19.10
CA ALA A 343 6.95 2.73 20.35
C ALA A 343 7.66 4.08 20.32
N SER A 344 8.80 4.18 19.63
CA SER A 344 9.67 5.37 19.68
C SER A 344 9.85 6.09 18.35
N GLY A 345 9.40 5.51 17.21
CA GLY A 345 9.64 6.05 15.89
C GLY A 345 11.08 5.97 15.38
N LYS A 346 12.01 5.38 16.17
CA LYS A 346 13.42 5.27 15.77
C LYS A 346 13.58 4.28 14.61
N ALA A 347 14.27 4.68 13.53
CA ALA A 347 14.64 3.78 12.46
C ALA A 347 15.58 2.69 12.96
N ARG A 348 15.30 1.43 12.64
CA ARG A 348 16.06 0.25 13.01
C ARG A 348 16.81 -0.34 11.84
N SER A 349 16.21 -0.32 10.67
CA SER A 349 16.77 -0.86 9.43
C SER A 349 16.00 -0.34 8.23
N PHE A 350 16.56 -0.54 7.06
CA PHE A 350 15.86 -0.40 5.79
C PHE A 350 16.33 -1.45 4.80
N TRP A 351 15.46 -1.76 3.87
CA TRP A 351 15.73 -2.75 2.84
C TRP A 351 15.23 -2.26 1.49
N ASN A 352 16.09 -2.38 0.48
CA ASN A 352 15.77 -2.05 -0.90
C ASN A 352 16.09 -3.24 -1.81
N PRO A 353 15.09 -3.86 -2.44
CA PRO A 353 15.27 -5.00 -3.35
C PRO A 353 15.74 -4.60 -4.76
N GLY A 354 16.19 -3.37 -4.95
CA GLY A 354 16.72 -2.86 -6.24
C GLY A 354 15.93 -1.67 -6.80
N LYS A 355 14.64 -1.79 -7.06
CA LYS A 355 13.77 -0.70 -7.58
C LYS A 355 12.75 -0.22 -6.53
N GLY A 356 12.92 -0.65 -5.29
CA GLY A 356 12.09 -0.25 -4.18
C GLY A 356 10.83 -1.10 -3.99
N VAL A 357 9.96 -0.60 -3.10
CA VAL A 357 8.69 -1.20 -2.70
C VAL A 357 7.66 -0.10 -2.61
N SER A 358 6.60 -0.17 -3.40
CA SER A 358 5.47 0.78 -3.38
C SER A 358 4.24 0.17 -2.72
N ALA A 359 3.96 -1.12 -2.97
CA ALA A 359 2.85 -1.81 -2.33
C ALA A 359 3.08 -2.01 -0.82
N ALA A 360 2.03 -1.86 -0.03
CA ALA A 360 2.08 -2.21 1.38
C ALA A 360 2.49 -3.68 1.57
N PRO A 361 3.41 -3.98 2.50
CA PRO A 361 3.74 -5.37 2.81
C PRO A 361 2.58 -6.04 3.57
N LEU A 362 2.56 -7.36 3.54
CA LEU A 362 1.61 -8.16 4.29
C LEU A 362 2.33 -8.87 5.45
N TRP A 363 1.81 -8.71 6.67
CA TRP A 363 2.23 -9.52 7.81
C TRP A 363 1.21 -10.61 8.09
N ASP A 364 1.60 -11.85 7.88
CA ASP A 364 0.74 -13.01 8.08
C ASP A 364 1.52 -14.21 8.62
N HIS A 365 0.94 -14.96 9.57
CA HIS A 365 1.49 -16.18 10.15
C HIS A 365 3.02 -16.10 10.46
N SER A 366 3.46 -15.01 11.08
CA SER A 366 4.87 -14.76 11.45
C SER A 366 5.83 -14.53 10.28
N ARG A 367 5.33 -14.29 9.08
CA ARG A 367 6.06 -13.90 7.88
C ARG A 367 5.65 -12.52 7.39
N LEU A 368 6.62 -11.81 6.85
CA LEU A 368 6.41 -10.57 6.12
C LEU A 368 6.53 -10.86 4.63
N TYR A 369 5.44 -10.67 3.90
CA TYR A 369 5.43 -10.80 2.45
C TYR A 369 5.55 -9.44 1.81
N VAL A 370 6.49 -9.31 0.88
CA VAL A 370 6.82 -8.02 0.23
C VAL A 370 6.86 -8.21 -1.27
N LEU A 371 6.00 -7.47 -1.96
CA LEU A 371 6.05 -7.37 -3.42
C LEU A 371 6.95 -6.19 -3.80
N SER A 372 8.06 -6.48 -4.45
CA SER A 372 8.98 -5.43 -4.92
C SER A 372 8.53 -4.84 -6.25
N ASN A 373 8.94 -3.60 -6.54
CA ASN A 373 8.66 -2.94 -7.81
C ASN A 373 9.25 -3.66 -9.04
N LEU A 374 10.19 -4.57 -8.83
CA LEU A 374 10.70 -5.46 -9.89
C LEU A 374 9.80 -6.67 -10.16
N GLY A 375 8.71 -6.84 -9.41
CA GLY A 375 7.79 -7.98 -9.57
C GLY A 375 8.29 -9.26 -8.91
N PHE A 376 9.08 -9.16 -7.84
CA PHE A 376 9.46 -10.29 -7.00
C PHE A 376 8.66 -10.28 -5.71
N LEU A 377 8.08 -11.41 -5.38
CA LEU A 377 7.49 -11.65 -4.06
C LEU A 377 8.54 -12.25 -3.12
N TYR A 378 8.78 -11.60 -2.01
CA TYR A 378 9.69 -12.05 -0.95
C TYR A 378 8.89 -12.51 0.27
N ALA A 379 9.28 -13.62 0.89
CA ALA A 379 8.87 -13.99 2.22
C ALA A 379 10.04 -13.80 3.18
N MET A 380 9.81 -13.03 4.22
CA MET A 380 10.81 -12.70 5.22
C MET A 380 10.35 -13.13 6.60
N ARG A 381 11.26 -13.66 7.39
CA ARG A 381 11.07 -13.85 8.82
C ARG A 381 11.64 -12.67 9.57
N LEU A 382 10.84 -12.08 10.45
CA LEU A 382 11.34 -11.09 11.40
C LEU A 382 11.97 -11.83 12.58
N ASN A 383 13.25 -11.55 12.85
CA ASN A 383 13.97 -12.14 13.98
C ASN A 383 13.41 -11.59 15.29
N GLU A 384 13.32 -12.44 16.30
CA GLU A 384 12.88 -12.01 17.62
C GLU A 384 13.83 -10.93 18.17
N ARG A 385 13.26 -9.84 18.64
CA ARG A 385 14.00 -8.96 19.52
C ARG A 385 14.40 -9.78 20.74
N THR A 386 15.68 -9.98 20.95
CA THR A 386 16.19 -10.18 22.28
C THR A 386 15.76 -8.94 23.08
N ALA A 387 14.67 -9.09 23.83
CA ALA A 387 14.20 -8.11 24.79
C ALA A 387 15.18 -8.11 25.96
N SER A 388 16.36 -7.55 25.74
CA SER A 388 17.32 -7.27 26.78
C SER A 388 18.27 -6.21 26.29
N LEU A 389 17.97 -4.98 26.61
CA LEU A 389 18.98 -3.93 26.89
C LEU A 389 18.22 -2.73 27.44
N GLY A 390 18.07 -2.74 28.77
CA GLY A 390 17.46 -1.63 29.48
C GLY A 390 17.08 -2.03 30.89
N GLN A 391 18.02 -2.50 31.72
CA GLN A 391 18.04 -2.22 33.16
C GLN A 391 18.85 -0.96 33.37
#